data_e4b3eb9808c272c460e85dfa05557069
#
_entry.id   e4b3eb9808c272c460e85dfa05557069
#
_cell.length_a   1.000
_cell.length_b   1.000
_cell.length_c   1.000
_cell.angle_alpha   90.00
_cell.angle_beta   90.00
_cell.angle_gamma   90.00
#
_symmetry.space_group_name_H-M   'P 1'
#
loop_
_entity.id
_entity.type
_entity.pdbx_description
1 polymer ?
#
loop_
_entity_poly.entity_id
_entity_poly.type
_entity_poly.pdbx_seq_one_letter_code
_entity_poly.pdbx_strand_id
1 'polypeptide(L)'
;MLNRISFRQMEYFVSTAQHGSIIVASEKIHVSPPSISAAISHIESELKVKLFIRQHARGLSLTNIGEKILKECLFILGQTYALYALASEYRGLTQRALQVGCHHVLTPLIYSDIVHDFNLLHQQDDIRLVDGSHDELMNALLSNKVDMAITTNLQIDHNLICFEPIVSLPPHVLVSEHHPLAKMKSVRLEDLTQFPMILHDSPYYKDYCTDLFTQHNLVPHIKDTYKNYDLVRTMVADGWGYSMTNLRHKLEHTLNGKKLIRIMLEGDHAPVSIGIATISSVNSNEVTEKFMSYCKDFICEYYHDHASCSFTLTSSIKKTRSIPSVA
;
A
#
# COMPACT_ATOMS: atom_id res chain seq x y z
N MET A 1 17.91 2.35 -33.19
CA MET A 1 17.88 0.88 -33.09
C MET A 1 16.46 0.45 -32.94
N LEU A 2 15.96 -0.43 -33.80
CA LEU A 2 14.63 -0.99 -33.64
C LEU A 2 14.59 -1.82 -32.36
N ASN A 3 13.56 -1.55 -31.55
CA ASN A 3 13.32 -2.26 -30.29
C ASN A 3 13.09 -3.75 -30.59
N ARG A 4 13.95 -4.63 -30.09
CA ARG A 4 13.90 -6.08 -30.39
C ARG A 4 12.95 -6.83 -29.43
N ILE A 5 12.49 -6.19 -28.35
CA ILE A 5 11.54 -6.76 -27.40
C ILE A 5 10.15 -6.21 -27.74
N SER A 6 9.18 -7.11 -28.00
CA SER A 6 7.80 -6.73 -28.30
C SER A 6 6.93 -6.59 -27.04
N PHE A 7 5.84 -5.83 -27.10
CA PHE A 7 4.83 -5.74 -26.04
C PHE A 7 4.31 -7.12 -25.61
N ARG A 8 4.09 -8.02 -26.59
CA ARG A 8 3.62 -9.38 -26.31
C ARG A 8 4.62 -10.20 -25.49
N GLN A 9 5.91 -10.03 -25.73
CA GLN A 9 6.94 -10.67 -24.90
C GLN A 9 6.98 -10.09 -23.49
N MET A 10 6.79 -8.78 -23.33
CA MET A 10 6.66 -8.15 -22.02
C MET A 10 5.43 -8.67 -21.26
N GLU A 11 4.27 -8.81 -21.92
CA GLU A 11 3.06 -9.40 -21.32
C GLU A 11 3.31 -10.83 -20.82
N TYR A 12 4.02 -11.66 -21.59
CA TYR A 12 4.35 -13.03 -21.20
C TYR A 12 5.27 -13.06 -19.98
N PHE A 13 6.27 -12.18 -19.95
CA PHE A 13 7.16 -12.03 -18.81
C PHE A 13 6.39 -11.56 -17.56
N VAL A 14 5.58 -10.51 -17.67
CA VAL A 14 4.76 -9.98 -16.58
C VAL A 14 3.82 -11.05 -16.03
N SER A 15 3.09 -11.77 -16.89
CA SER A 15 2.20 -12.84 -16.46
C SER A 15 2.96 -13.96 -15.74
N THR A 16 4.14 -14.33 -16.23
CA THR A 16 4.98 -15.36 -15.57
C THR A 16 5.48 -14.90 -14.21
N ALA A 17 5.88 -13.64 -14.09
CA ALA A 17 6.34 -13.06 -12.84
C ALA A 17 5.22 -13.02 -11.77
N GLN A 18 4.00 -12.64 -12.17
CA GLN A 18 2.84 -12.57 -11.28
C GLN A 18 2.39 -13.93 -10.74
N HIS A 19 2.54 -14.98 -11.54
CA HIS A 19 2.06 -16.33 -11.17
C HIS A 19 3.17 -17.27 -10.68
N GLY A 20 4.45 -16.89 -10.81
CA GLY A 20 5.59 -17.73 -10.43
C GLY A 20 5.71 -19.05 -11.23
N SER A 21 4.95 -19.19 -12.34
CA SER A 21 4.87 -20.43 -13.13
C SER A 21 4.52 -20.14 -14.58
N ILE A 22 5.32 -20.69 -15.51
CA ILE A 22 5.04 -20.62 -16.96
C ILE A 22 3.73 -21.34 -17.30
N ILE A 23 3.44 -22.46 -16.63
CA ILE A 23 2.22 -23.25 -16.89
C ILE A 23 0.98 -22.43 -16.50
N VAL A 24 0.95 -21.90 -15.29
CA VAL A 24 -0.18 -21.08 -14.83
C VAL A 24 -0.33 -19.81 -15.67
N ALA A 25 0.77 -19.15 -16.01
CA ALA A 25 0.75 -17.99 -16.90
C ALA A 25 0.16 -18.37 -18.28
N SER A 26 0.55 -19.51 -18.85
CA SER A 26 0.06 -19.97 -20.16
C SER A 26 -1.45 -20.20 -20.18
N GLU A 27 -2.00 -20.75 -19.13
CA GLU A 27 -3.45 -20.95 -18.95
C GLU A 27 -4.18 -19.59 -18.84
N LYS A 28 -3.62 -18.64 -18.08
CA LYS A 28 -4.21 -17.32 -17.87
C LYS A 28 -4.29 -16.45 -19.11
N ILE A 29 -3.25 -16.51 -19.96
CA ILE A 29 -3.17 -15.67 -21.18
C ILE A 29 -3.46 -16.46 -22.45
N HIS A 30 -3.86 -17.73 -22.35
CA HIS A 30 -4.20 -18.62 -23.47
C HIS A 30 -3.09 -18.74 -24.51
N VAL A 31 -1.85 -18.94 -24.05
CA VAL A 31 -0.66 -19.08 -24.90
C VAL A 31 0.10 -20.34 -24.50
N SER A 32 0.70 -21.03 -25.46
CA SER A 32 1.43 -22.26 -25.15
C SER A 32 2.66 -22.03 -24.27
N PRO A 33 2.96 -22.92 -23.28
CA PRO A 33 4.13 -22.79 -22.42
C PRO A 33 5.46 -22.62 -23.17
N PRO A 34 5.72 -23.34 -24.29
CA PRO A 34 6.94 -23.11 -25.10
C PRO A 34 7.07 -21.67 -25.63
N SER A 35 5.95 -21.04 -26.03
CA SER A 35 5.95 -19.66 -26.53
C SER A 35 6.34 -18.66 -25.44
N ILE A 36 5.84 -18.85 -24.22
CA ILE A 36 6.22 -18.03 -23.06
C ILE A 36 7.70 -18.23 -22.72
N SER A 37 8.15 -19.49 -22.66
CA SER A 37 9.55 -19.81 -22.38
C SER A 37 10.50 -19.20 -23.41
N ALA A 38 10.15 -19.28 -24.71
CA ALA A 38 10.93 -18.67 -25.79
C ALA A 38 10.98 -17.14 -25.67
N ALA A 39 9.86 -16.50 -25.34
CA ALA A 39 9.79 -15.05 -25.12
C ALA A 39 10.67 -14.58 -23.95
N ILE A 40 10.62 -15.28 -22.81
CA ILE A 40 11.46 -14.98 -21.65
C ILE A 40 12.94 -15.16 -22.01
N SER A 41 13.30 -16.27 -22.67
CA SER A 41 14.68 -16.52 -23.11
C SER A 41 15.17 -15.45 -24.10
N HIS A 42 14.30 -14.96 -24.96
CA HIS A 42 14.62 -13.87 -25.88
C HIS A 42 14.90 -12.56 -25.15
N ILE A 43 14.04 -12.17 -24.17
CA ILE A 43 14.25 -10.97 -23.34
C ILE A 43 15.58 -11.10 -22.57
N GLU A 44 15.83 -12.24 -21.92
CA GLU A 44 17.08 -12.48 -21.19
C GLU A 44 18.31 -12.37 -22.10
N SER A 45 18.23 -12.89 -23.34
CA SER A 45 19.31 -12.82 -24.32
C SER A 45 19.57 -11.40 -24.81
N GLU A 46 18.52 -10.62 -25.10
CA GLU A 46 18.64 -9.23 -25.58
C GLU A 46 19.17 -8.31 -24.48
N LEU A 47 18.71 -8.47 -23.24
CA LEU A 47 19.13 -7.66 -22.10
C LEU A 47 20.42 -8.17 -21.43
N LYS A 48 20.88 -9.39 -21.80
CA LYS A 48 22.06 -10.07 -21.21
C LYS A 48 21.98 -10.22 -19.69
N VAL A 49 20.77 -10.49 -19.18
CA VAL A 49 20.52 -10.71 -17.75
C VAL A 49 19.62 -11.92 -17.55
N LYS A 50 19.63 -12.50 -16.35
CA LYS A 50 18.67 -13.51 -15.93
C LYS A 50 17.52 -12.85 -15.17
N LEU A 51 16.29 -13.11 -15.63
CA LEU A 51 15.08 -12.57 -15.04
C LEU A 51 14.53 -13.47 -13.93
N PHE A 52 14.70 -14.78 -14.07
CA PHE A 52 14.18 -15.77 -13.14
C PHE A 52 15.26 -16.68 -12.57
N ILE A 53 15.03 -17.11 -11.33
CA ILE A 53 15.72 -18.19 -10.63
C ILE A 53 14.74 -19.37 -10.55
N ARG A 54 15.18 -20.58 -10.94
CA ARG A 54 14.41 -21.82 -10.73
C ARG A 54 14.62 -22.29 -9.30
N GLN A 55 13.57 -22.34 -8.52
CA GLN A 55 13.60 -22.95 -7.19
C GLN A 55 13.03 -24.36 -7.29
N HIS A 56 13.84 -25.39 -6.96
CA HIS A 56 13.35 -26.76 -6.86
C HIS A 56 12.15 -26.81 -5.90
N ALA A 57 11.01 -27.31 -6.38
CA ALA A 57 9.73 -27.45 -5.70
C ALA A 57 8.90 -26.15 -5.44
N ARG A 58 9.37 -24.94 -5.77
CA ARG A 58 8.64 -23.67 -5.55
C ARG A 58 8.35 -22.85 -6.82
N GLY A 59 8.68 -23.37 -8.01
CA GLY A 59 8.43 -22.67 -9.28
C GLY A 59 9.53 -21.69 -9.65
N LEU A 60 9.14 -20.53 -10.20
CA LEU A 60 10.02 -19.45 -10.64
C LEU A 60 9.93 -18.29 -9.65
N SER A 61 11.07 -17.74 -9.24
CA SER A 61 11.16 -16.45 -8.54
C SER A 61 11.98 -15.47 -9.38
N LEU A 62 11.68 -14.19 -9.25
CA LEU A 62 12.45 -13.14 -9.91
C LEU A 62 13.85 -13.01 -9.30
N THR A 63 14.81 -12.59 -10.13
CA THR A 63 16.09 -12.05 -9.66
C THR A 63 15.89 -10.58 -9.27
N ASN A 64 16.84 -9.98 -8.51
CA ASN A 64 16.79 -8.54 -8.19
C ASN A 64 16.67 -7.64 -9.43
N ILE A 65 17.35 -8.02 -10.53
CA ILE A 65 17.22 -7.31 -11.80
C ILE A 65 15.89 -7.63 -12.48
N GLY A 66 15.36 -8.86 -12.32
CA GLY A 66 14.06 -9.27 -12.81
C GLY A 66 12.93 -8.45 -12.21
N GLU A 67 13.00 -8.14 -10.91
CA GLU A 67 12.03 -7.27 -10.23
C GLU A 67 12.03 -5.84 -10.80
N LYS A 68 13.22 -5.28 -11.02
CA LYS A 68 13.34 -3.95 -11.65
C LYS A 68 12.76 -3.93 -13.07
N ILE A 69 13.11 -4.94 -13.87
CA ILE A 69 12.60 -5.07 -15.25
C ILE A 69 11.09 -5.32 -15.27
N LEU A 70 10.54 -6.02 -14.26
CA LEU A 70 9.09 -6.19 -14.12
C LEU A 70 8.38 -4.84 -13.97
N LYS A 71 8.88 -3.96 -13.10
CA LYS A 71 8.33 -2.62 -12.91
C LYS A 71 8.34 -1.80 -14.20
N GLU A 72 9.45 -1.82 -14.92
CA GLU A 72 9.58 -1.15 -16.22
C GLU A 72 8.62 -1.73 -17.27
N CYS A 73 8.49 -3.05 -17.34
CA CYS A 73 7.54 -3.70 -18.27
C CYS A 73 6.08 -3.35 -17.92
N LEU A 74 5.71 -3.34 -16.64
CA LEU A 74 4.40 -2.92 -16.18
C LEU A 74 4.12 -1.47 -16.58
N PHE A 75 5.09 -0.58 -16.36
CA PHE A 75 4.97 0.83 -16.74
C PHE A 75 4.80 1.01 -18.26
N ILE A 76 5.64 0.38 -19.08
CA ILE A 76 5.55 0.47 -20.55
C ILE A 76 4.19 -0.05 -21.05
N LEU A 77 3.74 -1.21 -20.55
CA LEU A 77 2.44 -1.77 -20.89
C LEU A 77 1.29 -0.87 -20.40
N GLY A 78 1.41 -0.30 -19.19
CA GLY A 78 0.46 0.65 -18.66
C GLY A 78 0.29 1.89 -19.52
N GLN A 79 1.39 2.43 -20.08
CA GLN A 79 1.33 3.58 -20.99
C GLN A 79 0.54 3.28 -22.29
N THR A 80 0.53 2.03 -22.74
CA THR A 80 -0.34 1.65 -23.89
C THR A 80 -1.83 1.73 -23.53
N TYR A 81 -2.21 1.32 -22.31
CA TYR A 81 -3.59 1.48 -21.83
C TYR A 81 -3.98 2.96 -21.66
N ALA A 82 -3.07 3.79 -21.16
CA ALA A 82 -3.28 5.24 -21.06
C ALA A 82 -3.55 5.88 -22.43
N LEU A 83 -2.83 5.44 -23.47
CA LEU A 83 -3.06 5.90 -24.84
C LEU A 83 -4.48 5.59 -25.33
N TYR A 84 -4.98 4.36 -25.10
CA TYR A 84 -6.34 3.97 -25.47
C TYR A 84 -7.40 4.73 -24.66
N ALA A 85 -7.15 4.97 -23.36
CA ALA A 85 -8.02 5.74 -22.49
C ALA A 85 -8.16 7.18 -22.99
N LEU A 86 -7.04 7.84 -23.31
CA LEU A 86 -7.00 9.21 -23.87
C LEU A 86 -7.80 9.30 -25.19
N ALA A 87 -7.62 8.32 -26.08
CA ALA A 87 -8.36 8.29 -27.34
C ALA A 87 -9.88 8.10 -27.13
N SER A 88 -10.28 7.33 -26.12
CA SER A 88 -11.69 7.10 -25.76
C SER A 88 -12.32 8.35 -25.15
N GLU A 89 -11.62 9.07 -24.30
CA GLU A 89 -12.03 10.33 -23.71
C GLU A 89 -12.23 11.41 -24.77
N TYR A 90 -11.29 11.55 -25.69
CA TYR A 90 -11.41 12.49 -26.83
C TYR A 90 -12.64 12.23 -27.72
N ARG A 91 -13.06 10.97 -27.82
CA ARG A 91 -14.25 10.56 -28.58
C ARG A 91 -15.56 10.77 -27.81
N GLY A 92 -15.51 11.26 -26.57
CA GLY A 92 -16.68 11.45 -25.71
C GLY A 92 -17.43 10.15 -25.35
N LEU A 93 -16.76 8.99 -25.47
CA LEU A 93 -17.42 7.69 -25.37
C LEU A 93 -17.61 7.19 -23.93
N THR A 94 -16.87 7.72 -22.95
CA THR A 94 -17.06 7.33 -21.54
C THR A 94 -16.38 8.33 -20.60
N GLN A 95 -17.10 8.81 -19.58
CA GLN A 95 -16.46 9.21 -18.31
C GLN A 95 -16.05 7.92 -17.61
N ARG A 96 -14.74 7.64 -17.58
CA ARG A 96 -14.20 6.47 -16.86
C ARG A 96 -14.30 6.74 -15.36
N ALA A 97 -14.83 5.77 -14.61
CA ALA A 97 -14.76 5.79 -13.16
C ALA A 97 -13.31 5.97 -12.67
N LEU A 98 -13.10 6.85 -11.69
CA LEU A 98 -11.80 7.02 -11.04
C LEU A 98 -11.46 5.75 -10.25
N GLN A 99 -10.38 5.08 -10.62
CA GLN A 99 -9.90 3.88 -9.94
C GLN A 99 -8.95 4.28 -8.81
N VAL A 100 -9.38 4.08 -7.56
CA VAL A 100 -8.60 4.47 -6.38
C VAL A 100 -8.08 3.23 -5.67
N GLY A 101 -6.76 3.08 -5.65
CA GLY A 101 -6.10 2.09 -4.79
C GLY A 101 -6.13 2.53 -3.33
N CYS A 102 -6.35 1.61 -2.41
CA CYS A 102 -6.18 1.88 -0.98
C CYS A 102 -5.53 0.68 -0.29
N HIS A 103 -4.51 0.96 0.52
CA HIS A 103 -3.81 -0.08 1.26
C HIS A 103 -4.77 -0.74 2.26
N HIS A 104 -4.85 -2.08 2.24
CA HIS A 104 -5.86 -2.87 2.97
C HIS A 104 -5.97 -2.56 4.47
N VAL A 105 -4.90 -2.10 5.13
CA VAL A 105 -4.95 -1.66 6.54
C VAL A 105 -5.56 -0.26 6.71
N LEU A 106 -5.57 0.57 5.67
CA LEU A 106 -6.16 1.90 5.67
C LEU A 106 -7.61 1.88 5.20
N THR A 107 -7.96 0.95 4.31
CA THR A 107 -9.30 0.84 3.72
C THR A 107 -10.43 0.90 4.78
N PRO A 108 -10.42 0.06 5.83
CA PRO A 108 -11.49 0.09 6.83
C PRO A 108 -11.47 1.34 7.72
N LEU A 109 -10.36 2.09 7.75
CA LEU A 109 -10.21 3.25 8.63
C LEU A 109 -10.74 4.54 8.00
N ILE A 110 -10.49 4.74 6.70
CA ILE A 110 -10.69 6.04 6.05
C ILE A 110 -11.46 5.98 4.74
N TYR A 111 -11.36 4.87 3.98
CA TYR A 111 -11.86 4.86 2.59
C TYR A 111 -13.38 5.01 2.51
N SER A 112 -14.12 4.28 3.33
CA SER A 112 -15.59 4.32 3.31
C SER A 112 -16.12 5.73 3.55
N ASP A 113 -15.56 6.43 4.55
CA ASP A 113 -15.98 7.78 4.91
C ASP A 113 -15.59 8.77 3.79
N ILE A 114 -14.36 8.66 3.25
CA ILE A 114 -13.87 9.51 2.14
C ILE A 114 -14.81 9.40 0.93
N VAL A 115 -15.11 8.19 0.48
CA VAL A 115 -15.93 7.99 -0.73
C VAL A 115 -17.37 8.39 -0.50
N HIS A 116 -17.93 8.06 0.67
CA HIS A 116 -19.30 8.46 1.01
C HIS A 116 -19.47 9.97 0.97
N ASP A 117 -18.62 10.69 1.68
CA ASP A 117 -18.71 12.14 1.82
C ASP A 117 -18.40 12.85 0.48
N PHE A 118 -17.40 12.33 -0.29
CA PHE A 118 -17.09 12.88 -1.62
C PHE A 118 -18.27 12.72 -2.58
N ASN A 119 -18.92 11.55 -2.61
CA ASN A 119 -20.07 11.31 -3.48
C ASN A 119 -21.29 12.18 -3.13
N LEU A 120 -21.46 12.55 -1.86
CA LEU A 120 -22.50 13.53 -1.48
C LEU A 120 -22.26 14.91 -2.09
N LEU A 121 -20.98 15.29 -2.26
CA LEU A 121 -20.58 16.60 -2.81
C LEU A 121 -20.51 16.57 -4.34
N HIS A 122 -20.17 15.43 -4.95
CA HIS A 122 -19.86 15.25 -6.36
C HIS A 122 -20.63 14.06 -6.97
N GLN A 123 -21.95 14.17 -7.07
CA GLN A 123 -22.88 13.10 -7.47
C GLN A 123 -22.67 12.53 -8.88
N GLN A 124 -21.86 13.17 -9.72
CA GLN A 124 -21.61 12.74 -11.10
C GLN A 124 -20.32 11.92 -11.27
N ASP A 125 -19.50 11.84 -10.22
CA ASP A 125 -18.18 11.20 -10.30
C ASP A 125 -18.29 9.76 -9.77
N ASP A 126 -17.98 8.76 -10.60
CA ASP A 126 -17.92 7.33 -10.21
C ASP A 126 -16.53 7.00 -9.68
N ILE A 127 -16.43 6.59 -8.41
CA ILE A 127 -15.17 6.21 -7.76
C ILE A 127 -15.23 4.72 -7.41
N ARG A 128 -14.18 3.99 -7.80
CA ARG A 128 -14.06 2.55 -7.54
C ARG A 128 -12.81 2.21 -6.75
N LEU A 129 -13.01 1.41 -5.71
CA LEU A 129 -11.93 0.90 -4.86
C LEU A 129 -11.21 -0.28 -5.51
N VAL A 130 -9.89 -0.23 -5.41
CA VAL A 130 -9.00 -1.40 -5.54
C VAL A 130 -8.28 -1.57 -4.20
N ASP A 131 -8.75 -2.49 -3.38
CA ASP A 131 -8.11 -2.84 -2.11
C ASP A 131 -6.91 -3.77 -2.36
N GLY A 132 -5.78 -3.51 -1.70
CA GLY A 132 -4.59 -4.33 -1.91
C GLY A 132 -3.44 -4.07 -0.95
N SER A 133 -2.45 -4.93 -1.00
CA SER A 133 -1.15 -4.72 -0.36
C SER A 133 -0.37 -3.60 -1.06
N HIS A 134 0.71 -3.14 -0.43
CA HIS A 134 1.56 -2.11 -1.02
C HIS A 134 2.05 -2.49 -2.43
N ASP A 135 2.60 -3.70 -2.61
CA ASP A 135 3.12 -4.17 -3.90
C ASP A 135 2.03 -4.30 -4.96
N GLU A 136 0.85 -4.79 -4.58
CA GLU A 136 -0.29 -4.88 -5.50
C GLU A 136 -0.72 -3.50 -5.99
N LEU A 137 -0.75 -2.50 -5.10
CA LEU A 137 -1.10 -1.14 -5.45
C LEU A 137 -0.04 -0.46 -6.32
N MET A 138 1.26 -0.65 -6.03
CA MET A 138 2.34 -0.13 -6.88
C MET A 138 2.29 -0.75 -8.28
N ASN A 139 2.07 -2.05 -8.37
CA ASN A 139 1.88 -2.75 -9.66
C ASN A 139 0.60 -2.28 -10.39
N ALA A 140 -0.48 -2.01 -9.66
CA ALA A 140 -1.72 -1.49 -10.22
C ALA A 140 -1.54 -0.06 -10.78
N LEU A 141 -0.80 0.81 -10.08
CA LEU A 141 -0.40 2.13 -10.59
C LEU A 141 0.43 2.01 -11.86
N LEU A 142 1.51 1.24 -11.83
CA LEU A 142 2.40 1.07 -12.99
C LEU A 142 1.66 0.52 -14.22
N SER A 143 0.68 -0.37 -14.01
CA SER A 143 -0.14 -0.95 -15.09
C SER A 143 -1.39 -0.12 -15.45
N ASN A 144 -1.54 1.11 -14.92
CA ASN A 144 -2.72 1.97 -15.10
C ASN A 144 -4.07 1.30 -14.76
N LYS A 145 -4.06 0.34 -13.83
CA LYS A 145 -5.28 -0.26 -13.27
C LYS A 145 -5.92 0.62 -12.21
N VAL A 146 -5.10 1.43 -11.53
CA VAL A 146 -5.55 2.51 -10.64
C VAL A 146 -4.93 3.83 -11.06
N ASP A 147 -5.65 4.91 -10.84
CA ASP A 147 -5.23 6.27 -11.21
C ASP A 147 -4.41 6.92 -10.09
N MET A 148 -4.70 6.54 -8.84
CA MET A 148 -4.00 6.95 -7.63
C MET A 148 -4.09 5.86 -6.56
N ALA A 149 -3.20 5.91 -5.55
CA ALA A 149 -3.27 4.99 -4.42
C ALA A 149 -3.02 5.72 -3.08
N ILE A 150 -3.90 5.47 -2.10
CA ILE A 150 -3.70 5.90 -0.71
C ILE A 150 -2.88 4.80 -0.02
N THR A 151 -1.65 5.12 0.35
CA THR A 151 -0.70 4.14 0.88
C THR A 151 0.31 4.80 1.84
N THR A 152 1.36 4.08 2.20
CA THR A 152 2.45 4.58 3.03
C THR A 152 3.71 4.84 2.20
N ASN A 153 4.65 5.62 2.75
CA ASN A 153 5.94 5.94 2.12
C ASN A 153 6.96 4.79 2.14
N LEU A 154 6.60 3.61 2.64
CA LEU A 154 7.52 2.48 2.71
C LEU A 154 7.80 1.91 1.32
N GLN A 155 9.08 1.89 0.91
CA GLN A 155 9.54 1.28 -0.36
C GLN A 155 8.87 1.83 -1.64
N ILE A 156 8.68 3.13 -1.73
CA ILE A 156 8.24 3.79 -2.95
C ILE A 156 9.42 3.91 -3.94
N ASP A 157 9.21 3.50 -5.20
CA ASP A 157 10.16 3.71 -6.28
C ASP A 157 9.93 5.11 -6.91
N HIS A 158 10.66 6.10 -6.42
CA HIS A 158 10.47 7.50 -6.82
C HIS A 158 10.86 7.82 -8.27
N ASN A 159 11.42 6.87 -9.04
CA ASN A 159 11.71 7.09 -10.47
C ASN A 159 10.42 7.07 -11.31
N LEU A 160 9.47 6.21 -10.96
CA LEU A 160 8.24 5.98 -11.71
C LEU A 160 7.00 6.50 -10.98
N ILE A 161 7.04 6.55 -9.65
CA ILE A 161 5.91 6.89 -8.78
C ILE A 161 6.22 8.15 -8.00
N CYS A 162 5.36 9.13 -8.11
CA CYS A 162 5.32 10.31 -7.25
C CYS A 162 4.54 9.97 -5.98
N PHE A 163 5.13 10.20 -4.81
CA PHE A 163 4.45 10.05 -3.53
C PHE A 163 4.34 11.40 -2.83
N GLU A 164 3.13 11.80 -2.55
CA GLU A 164 2.84 13.03 -1.82
C GLU A 164 2.43 12.68 -0.38
N PRO A 165 3.28 12.92 0.63
CA PRO A 165 2.97 12.65 2.03
C PRO A 165 1.91 13.62 2.53
N ILE A 166 0.93 13.12 3.30
CA ILE A 166 -0.14 13.92 3.91
C ILE A 166 0.10 14.05 5.40
N VAL A 167 0.28 12.94 6.10
CA VAL A 167 0.54 12.89 7.55
C VAL A 167 1.70 11.97 7.85
N SER A 168 2.49 12.33 8.85
CA SER A 168 3.60 11.52 9.37
C SER A 168 3.27 11.02 10.76
N LEU A 169 3.28 9.71 10.94
CA LEU A 169 2.82 9.02 12.14
C LEU A 169 4.01 8.34 12.84
N PRO A 170 4.35 8.78 14.05
CA PRO A 170 5.41 8.14 14.83
C PRO A 170 5.00 6.72 15.26
N PRO A 171 5.98 5.84 15.52
CA PRO A 171 5.69 4.50 16.00
C PRO A 171 5.15 4.53 17.44
N HIS A 172 4.21 3.63 17.72
CA HIS A 172 3.63 3.38 19.01
C HIS A 172 3.63 1.87 19.30
N VAL A 173 3.45 1.53 20.55
CA VAL A 173 3.32 0.16 21.03
C VAL A 173 1.86 -0.11 21.38
N LEU A 174 1.32 -1.22 20.89
CA LEU A 174 0.00 -1.74 21.30
C LEU A 174 0.18 -2.86 22.30
N VAL A 175 -0.58 -2.77 23.39
CA VAL A 175 -0.62 -3.80 24.42
C VAL A 175 -2.07 -4.04 24.89
N SER A 176 -2.33 -5.18 25.52
CA SER A 176 -3.60 -5.41 26.21
C SER A 176 -3.73 -4.47 27.42
N GLU A 177 -4.95 -4.17 27.86
CA GLU A 177 -5.20 -3.35 29.05
C GLU A 177 -4.64 -3.97 30.34
N HIS A 178 -4.35 -5.29 30.34
CA HIS A 178 -3.78 -6.02 31.48
C HIS A 178 -2.26 -6.20 31.38
N HIS A 179 -1.62 -5.71 30.30
CA HIS A 179 -0.18 -5.83 30.11
C HIS A 179 0.59 -5.01 31.15
N PRO A 180 1.77 -5.46 31.65
CA PRO A 180 2.58 -4.70 32.62
C PRO A 180 2.86 -3.25 32.19
N LEU A 181 3.06 -3.02 30.89
CA LEU A 181 3.32 -1.69 30.32
C LEU A 181 2.07 -0.82 30.14
N ALA A 182 0.85 -1.35 30.30
CA ALA A 182 -0.40 -0.64 29.97
C ALA A 182 -0.62 0.68 30.72
N LYS A 183 0.01 0.84 31.88
CA LYS A 183 -0.09 2.06 32.71
C LYS A 183 0.97 3.11 32.39
N MET A 184 1.93 2.78 31.52
CA MET A 184 3.01 3.67 31.13
C MET A 184 2.51 4.66 30.06
N LYS A 185 2.96 5.90 30.14
CA LYS A 185 2.68 6.92 29.10
C LYS A 185 3.58 6.73 27.87
N SER A 186 4.80 6.26 28.11
CA SER A 186 5.81 6.01 27.09
C SER A 186 6.67 4.82 27.50
N VAL A 187 7.31 4.17 26.52
CA VAL A 187 8.21 3.03 26.72
C VAL A 187 9.42 3.17 25.77
N ARG A 188 10.56 2.64 26.19
CA ARG A 188 11.77 2.56 25.36
C ARG A 188 11.85 1.20 24.67
N LEU A 189 12.62 1.12 23.58
CA LEU A 189 12.84 -0.14 22.87
C LEU A 189 13.46 -1.22 23.76
N GLU A 190 14.36 -0.85 24.67
CA GLU A 190 14.97 -1.77 25.63
C GLU A 190 13.93 -2.44 26.52
N ASP A 191 12.91 -1.71 26.96
CA ASP A 191 11.85 -2.23 27.83
C ASP A 191 10.99 -3.29 27.10
N LEU A 192 10.95 -3.26 25.76
CA LEU A 192 10.16 -4.17 24.95
C LEU A 192 10.86 -5.53 24.71
N THR A 193 12.18 -5.58 24.80
CA THR A 193 12.96 -6.80 24.48
C THR A 193 12.64 -8.00 25.38
N GLN A 194 12.13 -7.76 26.58
CA GLN A 194 11.73 -8.79 27.53
C GLN A 194 10.33 -9.38 27.29
N PHE A 195 9.54 -8.77 26.39
CA PHE A 195 8.18 -9.21 26.09
C PHE A 195 8.08 -9.82 24.70
N PRO A 196 7.19 -10.79 24.47
CA PRO A 196 6.97 -11.35 23.15
C PRO A 196 6.28 -10.34 22.24
N MET A 197 6.76 -10.24 20.98
CA MET A 197 6.21 -9.39 19.95
C MET A 197 5.34 -10.20 19.00
N ILE A 198 4.12 -9.74 18.72
CA ILE A 198 3.25 -10.22 17.65
C ILE A 198 3.37 -9.25 16.50
N LEU A 199 3.93 -9.68 15.37
CA LEU A 199 4.31 -8.82 14.28
C LEU A 199 3.33 -8.92 13.11
N HIS A 200 2.96 -7.77 12.53
CA HIS A 200 2.23 -7.73 11.27
C HIS A 200 3.16 -8.10 10.11
N ASP A 201 2.86 -9.20 9.41
CA ASP A 201 3.65 -9.73 8.30
C ASP A 201 3.29 -8.99 6.99
N SER A 202 3.55 -7.71 6.97
CA SER A 202 3.59 -6.87 5.78
C SER A 202 5.07 -6.63 5.45
N PRO A 203 5.58 -6.99 4.28
CA PRO A 203 7.03 -7.08 4.02
C PRO A 203 7.81 -5.86 4.49
N TYR A 204 7.51 -4.69 3.97
CA TYR A 204 8.25 -3.46 4.29
C TYR A 204 7.98 -2.93 5.70
N TYR A 205 6.80 -3.21 6.26
CA TYR A 205 6.47 -2.82 7.63
C TYR A 205 7.19 -3.70 8.64
N LYS A 206 7.37 -4.97 8.34
CA LYS A 206 8.17 -5.89 9.14
C LYS A 206 9.62 -5.43 9.22
N ASP A 207 10.20 -5.09 8.07
CA ASP A 207 11.58 -4.56 8.00
C ASP A 207 11.68 -3.26 8.81
N TYR A 208 10.75 -2.31 8.61
CA TYR A 208 10.68 -1.09 9.41
C TYR A 208 10.66 -1.37 10.91
N CYS A 209 9.80 -2.27 11.38
CA CYS A 209 9.73 -2.63 12.82
C CYS A 209 11.02 -3.27 13.34
N THR A 210 11.65 -4.16 12.56
CA THR A 210 12.91 -4.79 12.96
C THR A 210 14.08 -3.79 12.95
N ASP A 211 14.09 -2.88 12.00
CA ASP A 211 15.14 -1.84 11.89
C ASP A 211 15.12 -0.87 13.08
N LEU A 212 13.95 -0.57 13.66
CA LEU A 212 13.87 0.22 14.89
C LEU A 212 14.72 -0.39 16.02
N PHE A 213 14.74 -1.71 16.16
CA PHE A 213 15.56 -2.39 17.18
C PHE A 213 17.01 -2.52 16.74
N THR A 214 17.28 -2.91 15.49
CA THR A 214 18.65 -3.15 15.03
C THR A 214 19.50 -1.88 15.01
N GLN A 215 18.93 -0.71 14.72
CA GLN A 215 19.59 0.58 14.81
C GLN A 215 20.08 0.91 16.23
N HIS A 216 19.49 0.30 17.25
CA HIS A 216 19.87 0.45 18.66
C HIS A 216 20.66 -0.77 19.18
N ASN A 217 21.12 -1.68 18.30
CA ASN A 217 21.77 -2.94 18.65
C ASN A 217 20.89 -3.85 19.54
N LEU A 218 19.57 -3.77 19.37
CA LEU A 218 18.59 -4.60 20.07
C LEU A 218 18.01 -5.65 19.13
N VAL A 219 17.52 -6.73 19.73
CA VAL A 219 16.82 -7.81 18.99
C VAL A 219 15.43 -8.00 19.58
N PRO A 220 14.36 -7.76 18.81
CA PRO A 220 13.01 -8.00 19.31
C PRO A 220 12.73 -9.50 19.47
N HIS A 221 12.01 -9.87 20.52
CA HIS A 221 11.54 -11.24 20.72
C HIS A 221 10.28 -11.50 19.90
N ILE A 222 10.43 -11.70 18.57
CA ILE A 222 9.29 -12.01 17.68
C ILE A 222 8.80 -13.42 17.99
N LYS A 223 7.58 -13.52 18.55
CA LYS A 223 6.93 -14.77 18.88
C LYS A 223 6.17 -15.35 17.69
N ASP A 224 5.38 -14.50 17.02
CA ASP A 224 4.54 -14.88 15.89
C ASP A 224 4.38 -13.75 14.88
N THR A 225 4.03 -14.10 13.63
CA THR A 225 3.75 -13.15 12.54
C THR A 225 2.43 -13.48 11.86
N TYR A 226 1.60 -12.46 11.57
CA TYR A 226 0.30 -12.62 10.91
C TYR A 226 0.09 -11.55 9.84
N LYS A 227 -0.44 -11.96 8.67
CA LYS A 227 -0.75 -11.04 7.57
C LYS A 227 -1.98 -10.16 7.84
N ASN A 228 -2.94 -10.67 8.61
CA ASN A 228 -4.13 -9.92 8.96
C ASN A 228 -3.85 -9.02 10.17
N TYR A 229 -3.93 -7.71 9.97
CA TYR A 229 -3.64 -6.73 11.02
C TYR A 229 -4.65 -6.76 12.17
N ASP A 230 -5.94 -6.99 11.90
CA ASP A 230 -6.94 -7.11 12.96
C ASP A 230 -6.74 -8.36 13.81
N LEU A 231 -6.22 -9.45 13.21
CA LEU A 231 -5.81 -10.62 13.98
C LEU A 231 -4.62 -10.28 14.91
N VAL A 232 -3.62 -9.55 14.43
CA VAL A 232 -2.51 -9.07 15.29
C VAL A 232 -3.06 -8.27 16.46
N ARG A 233 -3.97 -7.31 16.22
CA ARG A 233 -4.63 -6.52 17.26
C ARG A 233 -5.36 -7.40 18.27
N THR A 234 -6.11 -8.40 17.79
CA THR A 234 -6.86 -9.34 18.63
C THR A 234 -5.94 -10.17 19.50
N MET A 235 -4.86 -10.73 18.94
CA MET A 235 -3.86 -11.51 19.68
C MET A 235 -3.20 -10.67 20.80
N VAL A 236 -2.86 -9.41 20.48
CA VAL A 236 -2.30 -8.48 21.48
C VAL A 236 -3.32 -8.20 22.59
N ALA A 237 -4.58 -7.93 22.26
CA ALA A 237 -5.63 -7.70 23.26
C ALA A 237 -5.91 -8.92 24.14
N ASP A 238 -5.68 -10.12 23.61
CA ASP A 238 -5.78 -11.40 24.32
C ASP A 238 -4.55 -11.66 25.23
N GLY A 239 -3.54 -10.77 25.22
CA GLY A 239 -2.38 -10.85 26.10
C GLY A 239 -1.25 -11.74 25.59
N TRP A 240 -1.20 -12.05 24.29
CA TRP A 240 -0.13 -12.88 23.70
C TRP A 240 1.22 -12.17 23.64
N GLY A 241 1.22 -10.83 23.81
CA GLY A 241 2.41 -10.01 23.78
C GLY A 241 2.06 -8.57 23.41
N TYR A 242 3.02 -7.84 22.80
CA TYR A 242 2.82 -6.52 22.27
C TYR A 242 2.94 -6.50 20.73
N SER A 243 2.50 -5.42 20.09
CA SER A 243 2.79 -5.14 18.69
C SER A 243 3.20 -3.68 18.50
N MET A 244 3.83 -3.40 17.35
CA MET A 244 4.13 -2.04 16.92
C MET A 244 3.02 -1.52 15.99
N THR A 245 2.76 -0.21 16.01
CA THR A 245 1.83 0.45 15.08
C THR A 245 2.19 1.92 14.88
N ASN A 246 2.00 2.41 13.65
CA ASN A 246 1.98 3.84 13.35
C ASN A 246 0.54 4.32 13.13
N LEU A 247 -0.39 3.39 12.86
CA LEU A 247 -1.78 3.70 12.60
C LEU A 247 -2.54 3.96 13.90
N ARG A 248 -3.54 4.84 13.83
CA ARG A 248 -4.48 5.08 14.90
C ARG A 248 -5.89 4.73 14.47
N HIS A 249 -6.53 3.89 15.26
CA HIS A 249 -7.96 3.61 15.16
C HIS A 249 -8.73 4.59 16.04
N LYS A 250 -9.90 5.04 15.60
CA LYS A 250 -10.80 5.88 16.44
C LYS A 250 -11.22 5.14 17.71
N LEU A 251 -11.38 3.80 17.60
CA LEU A 251 -11.76 2.94 18.72
C LEU A 251 -10.57 2.03 19.09
N GLU A 252 -10.13 2.12 20.34
CA GLU A 252 -9.07 1.28 20.91
C GLU A 252 -9.61 -0.09 21.35
N HIS A 253 -10.54 -0.66 20.57
CA HIS A 253 -11.12 -1.98 20.78
C HIS A 253 -10.88 -2.87 19.56
N THR A 254 -10.77 -4.15 19.81
CA THR A 254 -10.69 -5.18 18.76
C THR A 254 -12.08 -5.62 18.33
N LEU A 255 -12.18 -6.40 17.24
CA LEU A 255 -13.44 -6.93 16.73
C LEU A 255 -14.18 -7.81 17.75
N ASN A 256 -13.46 -8.45 18.70
CA ASN A 256 -14.05 -9.23 19.80
C ASN A 256 -14.36 -8.38 21.06
N GLY A 257 -14.28 -7.04 20.96
CA GLY A 257 -14.65 -6.10 22.02
C GLY A 257 -13.60 -5.88 23.10
N LYS A 258 -12.42 -6.51 23.02
CA LYS A 258 -11.34 -6.34 23.99
C LYS A 258 -10.60 -5.02 23.76
N LYS A 259 -10.18 -4.38 24.87
CA LYS A 259 -9.51 -3.09 24.84
C LYS A 259 -8.01 -3.23 24.59
N LEU A 260 -7.49 -2.34 23.76
CA LEU A 260 -6.07 -2.12 23.54
C LEU A 260 -5.62 -0.80 24.17
N ILE A 261 -4.39 -0.76 24.64
CA ILE A 261 -3.72 0.45 25.08
C ILE A 261 -2.61 0.76 24.10
N ARG A 262 -2.57 2.00 23.62
CA ARG A 262 -1.53 2.51 22.76
C ARG A 262 -0.58 3.37 23.59
N ILE A 263 0.71 3.03 23.54
CA ILE A 263 1.76 3.66 24.33
C ILE A 263 2.76 4.31 23.35
N MET A 264 3.20 5.52 23.65
CA MET A 264 4.19 6.21 22.84
C MET A 264 5.55 5.51 22.95
N LEU A 265 6.24 5.31 21.83
CA LEU A 265 7.63 4.87 21.82
C LEU A 265 8.54 6.08 22.04
N GLU A 266 9.41 6.04 23.06
CA GLU A 266 10.39 7.09 23.33
C GLU A 266 11.54 7.03 22.32
N GLY A 267 12.03 8.23 21.96
CA GLY A 267 13.15 8.41 21.05
C GLY A 267 12.76 9.10 19.74
N ASP A 268 13.79 9.45 18.97
CA ASP A 268 13.61 10.00 17.61
C ASP A 268 13.63 8.85 16.61
N HIS A 269 12.46 8.38 16.25
CA HIS A 269 12.26 7.28 15.32
C HIS A 269 11.63 7.78 14.03
N ALA A 270 12.12 7.26 12.89
CA ALA A 270 11.58 7.59 11.59
C ALA A 270 10.06 7.27 11.54
N PRO A 271 9.19 8.27 11.27
CA PRO A 271 7.76 8.03 11.17
C PRO A 271 7.40 7.33 9.87
N VAL A 272 6.25 6.67 9.84
CA VAL A 272 5.62 6.20 8.61
C VAL A 272 4.65 7.28 8.15
N SER A 273 4.78 7.73 6.89
CA SER A 273 3.87 8.71 6.32
C SER A 273 2.76 8.03 5.53
N ILE A 274 1.52 8.45 5.74
CA ILE A 274 0.39 8.13 4.87
C ILE A 274 0.31 9.24 3.82
N GLY A 275 0.10 8.86 2.56
CA GLY A 275 0.02 9.81 1.45
C GLY A 275 -0.63 9.21 0.22
N ILE A 276 -0.55 9.96 -0.86
CA ILE A 276 -1.07 9.58 -2.16
C ILE A 276 0.09 9.28 -3.10
N ALA A 277 0.04 8.12 -3.73
CA ALA A 277 0.95 7.70 -4.78
C ALA A 277 0.25 7.83 -6.15
N THR A 278 0.97 8.37 -7.14
CA THR A 278 0.54 8.53 -8.54
C THR A 278 1.70 8.22 -9.47
N ILE A 279 1.43 8.00 -10.76
CA ILE A 279 2.48 7.89 -11.77
C ILE A 279 3.06 9.27 -12.08
N SER A 280 4.38 9.40 -12.07
CA SER A 280 5.10 10.68 -12.24
C SER A 280 4.86 11.38 -13.59
N SER A 281 4.45 10.64 -14.63
CA SER A 281 4.32 11.14 -16.01
C SER A 281 2.89 11.40 -16.46
N VAL A 282 1.87 11.15 -15.63
CA VAL A 282 0.47 11.28 -16.02
C VAL A 282 -0.08 12.61 -15.50
N ASN A 283 -0.61 13.43 -16.43
CA ASN A 283 -1.42 14.58 -16.04
C ASN A 283 -2.73 14.05 -15.42
N SER A 284 -2.97 14.41 -14.18
CA SER A 284 -4.24 14.10 -13.49
C SER A 284 -5.39 14.84 -14.19
N ASN A 285 -6.53 14.18 -14.33
CA ASN A 285 -7.76 14.84 -14.76
C ASN A 285 -8.39 15.61 -13.59
N GLU A 286 -9.35 16.49 -13.90
CA GLU A 286 -10.01 17.37 -12.91
C GLU A 286 -10.65 16.58 -11.75
N VAL A 287 -11.25 15.42 -12.02
CA VAL A 287 -11.87 14.55 -10.99
C VAL A 287 -10.81 13.99 -10.05
N THR A 288 -9.70 13.52 -10.60
CA THR A 288 -8.57 12.99 -9.80
C THR A 288 -8.01 14.09 -8.88
N GLU A 289 -7.79 15.28 -9.37
CA GLU A 289 -7.28 16.41 -8.57
C GLU A 289 -8.23 16.80 -7.44
N LYS A 290 -9.53 16.88 -7.73
CA LYS A 290 -10.56 17.15 -6.72
C LYS A 290 -10.58 16.07 -5.64
N PHE A 291 -10.55 14.80 -6.06
CA PHE A 291 -10.56 13.69 -5.12
C PHE A 291 -9.28 13.62 -4.27
N MET A 292 -8.11 13.86 -4.88
CA MET A 292 -6.84 13.95 -4.16
C MET A 292 -6.87 15.07 -3.10
N SER A 293 -7.37 16.26 -3.48
CA SER A 293 -7.50 17.38 -2.54
C SER A 293 -8.43 17.01 -1.37
N TYR A 294 -9.56 16.38 -1.67
CA TYR A 294 -10.50 15.93 -0.65
C TYR A 294 -9.87 14.87 0.30
N CYS A 295 -9.15 13.89 -0.26
CA CYS A 295 -8.43 12.89 0.53
C CYS A 295 -7.41 13.53 1.49
N LYS A 296 -6.68 14.54 1.02
CA LYS A 296 -5.69 15.26 1.84
C LYS A 296 -6.35 15.92 3.04
N ASP A 297 -7.40 16.68 2.81
CA ASP A 297 -8.14 17.38 3.87
C ASP A 297 -8.74 16.38 4.86
N PHE A 298 -9.35 15.31 4.38
CA PHE A 298 -9.96 14.26 5.22
C PHE A 298 -8.91 13.55 6.08
N ILE A 299 -7.79 13.10 5.50
CA ILE A 299 -6.74 12.38 6.21
C ILE A 299 -6.07 13.29 7.24
N CYS A 300 -5.81 14.55 6.90
CA CYS A 300 -5.32 15.54 7.87
C CYS A 300 -6.27 15.71 9.04
N GLU A 301 -7.57 15.85 8.81
CA GLU A 301 -8.57 15.97 9.88
C GLU A 301 -8.66 14.71 10.73
N TYR A 302 -8.64 13.52 10.09
CA TYR A 302 -8.69 12.23 10.79
C TYR A 302 -7.55 12.06 11.79
N TYR A 303 -6.36 12.57 11.48
CA TYR A 303 -5.14 12.43 12.29
C TYR A 303 -4.73 13.72 13.01
N HIS A 304 -5.52 14.83 12.93
CA HIS A 304 -5.17 16.17 13.38
C HIS A 304 -4.58 16.24 14.79
N ASP A 305 -5.12 15.51 15.74
CA ASP A 305 -4.71 15.59 17.15
C ASP A 305 -3.39 14.87 17.45
N HIS A 306 -2.76 14.18 16.48
CA HIS A 306 -1.69 13.20 16.72
C HIS A 306 -0.61 13.11 15.67
N ALA A 307 -0.60 14.00 14.66
CA ALA A 307 0.34 13.93 13.55
C ALA A 307 0.84 15.33 13.14
N SER A 308 2.06 15.38 12.60
CA SER A 308 2.50 16.57 11.85
C SER A 308 1.87 16.52 10.46
N CYS A 309 0.86 17.37 10.22
CA CYS A 309 0.28 17.53 8.88
C CYS A 309 1.22 18.37 8.02
N SER A 310 1.49 17.91 6.79
CA SER A 310 2.33 18.63 5.83
C SER A 310 1.61 19.81 5.15
N PHE A 311 0.30 19.99 5.39
CA PHE A 311 -0.54 20.99 4.75
C PHE A 311 -1.41 21.78 5.71
N THR A 312 -1.71 23.03 5.35
CA THR A 312 -2.69 23.87 6.03
C THR A 312 -4.10 23.49 5.53
N LEU A 313 -5.01 23.16 6.44
CA LEU A 313 -6.39 22.78 6.12
C LEU A 313 -7.09 23.84 5.28
N THR A 314 -7.62 23.47 4.13
CA THR A 314 -8.54 24.32 3.36
C THR A 314 -9.93 24.27 3.99
N SER A 315 -10.57 25.45 4.12
CA SER A 315 -11.77 25.70 4.94
C SER A 315 -13.07 25.01 4.48
N SER A 316 -13.02 24.12 3.49
CA SER A 316 -14.21 23.56 2.81
C SER A 316 -14.96 22.49 3.61
N ILE A 317 -14.32 21.77 4.53
CA ILE A 317 -14.93 20.59 5.20
C ILE A 317 -15.78 20.97 6.43
N LYS A 318 -15.57 22.16 7.01
CA LYS A 318 -16.28 22.58 8.23
C LYS A 318 -17.81 22.72 8.09
N LYS A 319 -18.36 22.71 6.87
CA LYS A 319 -19.80 22.96 6.64
C LYS A 319 -20.70 21.71 6.57
N THR A 320 -20.16 20.50 6.45
CA THR A 320 -20.97 19.30 6.11
C THR A 320 -21.27 18.38 7.28
N ARG A 321 -20.70 18.57 8.46
CA ARG A 321 -20.88 17.66 9.62
C ARG A 321 -21.90 18.08 10.68
N SER A 322 -22.87 18.94 10.37
CA SER A 322 -24.07 19.06 11.21
C SER A 322 -25.07 17.96 10.80
N ILE A 323 -24.89 16.75 11.30
CA ILE A 323 -25.87 15.67 11.21
C ILE A 323 -27.08 16.13 12.05
N PRO A 324 -28.31 16.20 11.47
CA PRO A 324 -29.49 16.35 12.30
C PRO A 324 -29.64 15.06 13.11
N SER A 325 -29.75 15.19 14.44
CA SER A 325 -30.12 14.09 15.30
C SER A 325 -31.44 13.54 14.82
N VAL A 326 -31.46 12.31 14.36
CA VAL A 326 -32.69 11.55 14.11
C VAL A 326 -33.26 11.24 15.49
N ALA A 327 -34.42 11.83 15.77
CA ALA A 327 -35.26 11.54 16.92
C ALA A 327 -35.87 10.14 16.79
#